data_783364fbffd4c80a8340aff5a062e526
#
_entry.id   783364fbffd4c80a8340aff5a062e526
#
_cell.length_a   1.000
_cell.length_b   1.000
_cell.length_c   1.000
_cell.angle_alpha   90.00
_cell.angle_beta   90.00
_cell.angle_gamma   90.00
#
_symmetry.space_group_name_H-M   'P 1'
#
loop_
_entity.id
_entity.type
_entity.pdbx_description
1 polymer ?
#
loop_
_entity_poly.entity_id
_entity_poly.type
_entity_poly.pdbx_seq_one_letter_code
_entity_poly.pdbx_strand_id
1 'polypeptide(L)'
;EPIATEDAQAQAREAFMAQHPEAFWTDFGDFRWFQMTHLERAHLVGGFARAHPMKPEKYLAAAVDPVAQFSAPVCGHMNEDHADANLACARHFLGLDASAAEMCSVDRLGVDLRVTLEDGERMKARLAFPEPAEDRKAVKDRIVTLTRAAYAAATADAPEKE
;
A
#
# COMPACT_ATOMS: atom_id res chain seq x y z
N GLU A 1 -14.88 -23.32 -8.53
CA GLU A 1 -14.95 -24.78 -8.77
C GLU A 1 -13.77 -25.47 -8.10
N PRO A 2 -13.90 -26.70 -7.59
CA PRO A 2 -12.78 -27.44 -7.06
C PRO A 2 -11.80 -27.82 -8.17
N ILE A 3 -10.49 -27.72 -7.87
CA ILE A 3 -9.44 -28.14 -8.80
C ILE A 3 -9.29 -29.65 -8.74
N ALA A 4 -9.55 -30.33 -9.85
CA ALA A 4 -9.74 -31.77 -9.85
C ALA A 4 -8.44 -32.58 -9.96
N THR A 5 -7.39 -32.06 -10.62
CA THR A 5 -6.16 -32.82 -10.87
C THR A 5 -5.04 -32.42 -9.92
N GLU A 6 -4.19 -33.37 -9.54
CA GLU A 6 -3.03 -33.12 -8.65
C GLU A 6 -2.08 -32.07 -9.26
N ASP A 7 -1.79 -32.14 -10.56
CA ASP A 7 -0.92 -31.18 -11.23
C ASP A 7 -1.47 -29.75 -11.17
N ALA A 8 -2.78 -29.59 -11.39
CA ALA A 8 -3.43 -28.27 -11.31
C ALA A 8 -3.49 -27.77 -9.85
N GLN A 9 -3.65 -28.65 -8.88
CA GLN A 9 -3.58 -28.31 -7.46
C GLN A 9 -2.17 -27.85 -7.06
N ALA A 10 -1.13 -28.52 -7.56
CA ALA A 10 0.26 -28.14 -7.34
C ALA A 10 0.56 -26.75 -7.92
N GLN A 11 0.10 -26.48 -9.15
CA GLN A 11 0.25 -25.16 -9.79
C GLN A 11 -0.51 -24.06 -9.00
N ALA A 12 -1.72 -24.33 -8.56
CA ALA A 12 -2.50 -23.39 -7.75
C ALA A 12 -1.81 -23.10 -6.41
N ARG A 13 -1.26 -24.13 -5.76
CA ARG A 13 -0.48 -24.01 -4.54
C ARG A 13 0.76 -23.15 -4.76
N GLU A 14 1.54 -23.42 -5.80
CA GLU A 14 2.73 -22.64 -6.13
C GLU A 14 2.40 -21.16 -6.35
N ALA A 15 1.37 -20.88 -7.16
CA ALA A 15 0.91 -19.52 -7.42
C ALA A 15 0.42 -18.80 -6.14
N PHE A 16 -0.28 -19.50 -5.25
CA PHE A 16 -0.74 -18.96 -3.99
C PHE A 16 0.42 -18.70 -3.03
N MET A 17 1.35 -19.66 -2.87
CA MET A 17 2.52 -19.52 -1.98
C MET A 17 3.49 -18.43 -2.45
N ALA A 18 3.55 -18.14 -3.75
CA ALA A 18 4.34 -17.02 -4.27
C ALA A 18 3.82 -15.65 -3.76
N GLN A 19 2.52 -15.54 -3.45
CA GLN A 19 1.90 -14.33 -2.90
C GLN A 19 1.78 -14.36 -1.36
N HIS A 20 1.76 -15.55 -0.77
CA HIS A 20 1.52 -15.79 0.65
C HIS A 20 2.52 -16.81 1.21
N PRO A 21 3.83 -16.47 1.28
CA PRO A 21 4.88 -17.40 1.67
C PRO A 21 4.73 -17.93 3.10
N GLU A 22 4.00 -17.21 3.96
CA GLU A 22 3.73 -17.59 5.35
C GLU A 22 2.54 -18.56 5.51
N ALA A 23 1.85 -18.92 4.44
CA ALA A 23 0.61 -19.70 4.49
C ALA A 23 0.86 -21.22 4.64
N PHE A 24 1.65 -21.63 5.62
CA PHE A 24 2.02 -23.04 5.88
C PHE A 24 0.81 -23.95 6.14
N TRP A 25 -0.33 -23.40 6.59
CA TRP A 25 -1.55 -24.14 6.85
C TRP A 25 -2.18 -24.77 5.59
N THR A 26 -1.80 -24.31 4.40
CA THR A 26 -2.26 -24.89 3.13
C THR A 26 -1.79 -26.34 2.92
N ASP A 27 -0.79 -26.79 3.69
CA ASP A 27 -0.26 -28.16 3.66
C ASP A 27 -1.01 -29.10 4.60
N PHE A 28 -2.00 -28.62 5.35
CA PHE A 28 -2.85 -29.47 6.18
C PHE A 28 -3.79 -30.31 5.30
N GLY A 29 -3.97 -31.56 5.64
CA GLY A 29 -4.67 -32.53 4.78
C GLY A 29 -6.16 -32.29 4.57
N ASP A 30 -6.78 -31.33 5.27
CA ASP A 30 -8.16 -30.91 5.13
C ASP A 30 -8.33 -29.70 4.19
N PHE A 31 -7.24 -29.09 3.74
CA PHE A 31 -7.29 -27.98 2.76
C PHE A 31 -7.58 -28.51 1.35
N ARG A 32 -8.42 -27.76 0.63
CA ARG A 32 -8.76 -28.04 -0.78
C ARG A 32 -8.57 -26.82 -1.62
N TRP A 33 -8.07 -27.00 -2.82
CA TRP A 33 -7.85 -25.95 -3.78
C TRP A 33 -9.09 -25.71 -4.66
N PHE A 34 -9.50 -24.46 -4.75
CA PHE A 34 -10.59 -24.01 -5.61
C PHE A 34 -10.12 -22.91 -6.54
N GLN A 35 -10.64 -22.92 -7.75
CA GLN A 35 -10.42 -21.88 -8.73
C GLN A 35 -11.71 -21.10 -8.98
N MET A 36 -11.61 -19.76 -9.02
CA MET A 36 -12.69 -18.93 -9.50
C MET A 36 -12.65 -18.92 -11.03
N THR A 37 -13.59 -19.61 -11.67
CA THR A 37 -13.66 -19.73 -13.12
C THR A 37 -14.56 -18.68 -13.76
N HIS A 38 -15.44 -18.06 -12.96
CA HIS A 38 -16.38 -17.05 -13.42
C HIS A 38 -16.57 -15.99 -12.34
N LEU A 39 -16.48 -14.71 -12.73
CA LEU A 39 -16.74 -13.57 -11.88
C LEU A 39 -18.13 -13.01 -12.21
N GLU A 40 -19.11 -13.29 -11.38
CA GLU A 40 -20.48 -12.76 -11.54
C GLU A 40 -20.63 -11.32 -11.06
N ARG A 41 -19.92 -10.99 -9.98
CA ARG A 41 -20.00 -9.67 -9.32
C ARG A 41 -18.72 -9.34 -8.62
N ALA A 42 -18.30 -8.09 -8.73
CA ALA A 42 -17.26 -7.51 -7.89
C ALA A 42 -17.85 -6.36 -7.06
N HIS A 43 -17.38 -6.19 -5.83
CA HIS A 43 -17.78 -5.10 -4.96
C HIS A 43 -16.53 -4.47 -4.36
N LEU A 44 -16.32 -3.18 -4.68
CA LEU A 44 -15.21 -2.43 -4.13
C LEU A 44 -15.69 -1.63 -2.92
N VAL A 45 -15.00 -1.79 -1.79
CA VAL A 45 -15.22 -0.99 -0.58
C VAL A 45 -13.95 -0.20 -0.29
N GLY A 46 -13.98 1.09 -0.56
CA GLY A 46 -12.85 2.01 -0.37
C GLY A 46 -12.96 2.89 0.88
N GLY A 47 -13.74 2.47 1.87
CA GLY A 47 -13.99 3.21 3.11
C GLY A 47 -15.45 3.66 3.26
N PHE A 48 -15.73 4.49 4.27
CA PHE A 48 -17.08 5.00 4.55
C PHE A 48 -17.68 5.72 3.33
N ALA A 49 -18.91 5.38 2.96
CA ALA A 49 -19.67 5.89 1.82
C ALA A 49 -19.00 5.68 0.43
N ARG A 50 -17.97 4.84 0.34
CA ARG A 50 -17.26 4.53 -0.91
C ARG A 50 -17.38 3.04 -1.24
N ALA A 51 -18.60 2.53 -1.24
CA ALA A 51 -18.89 1.17 -1.65
C ALA A 51 -19.59 1.20 -3.02
N HIS A 52 -18.99 0.56 -4.03
CA HIS A 52 -19.51 0.55 -5.38
C HIS A 52 -19.58 -0.87 -5.94
N PRO A 53 -20.74 -1.28 -6.50
CA PRO A 53 -20.77 -2.48 -7.32
C PRO A 53 -19.95 -2.20 -8.60
N MET A 54 -19.10 -3.16 -8.94
CA MET A 54 -18.28 -3.10 -10.14
C MET A 54 -18.69 -4.21 -11.10
N LYS A 55 -18.88 -3.89 -12.36
CA LYS A 55 -19.14 -4.89 -13.39
C LYS A 55 -17.92 -5.77 -13.57
N PRO A 56 -18.09 -7.09 -13.73
CA PRO A 56 -16.99 -8.02 -13.96
C PRO A 56 -16.04 -7.60 -15.08
N GLU A 57 -16.58 -7.10 -16.18
CA GLU A 57 -15.80 -6.67 -17.34
C GLU A 57 -14.86 -5.50 -17.00
N LYS A 58 -15.31 -4.57 -16.15
CA LYS A 58 -14.47 -3.47 -15.68
C LYS A 58 -13.35 -3.95 -14.78
N TYR A 59 -13.63 -4.91 -13.89
CA TYR A 59 -12.62 -5.51 -13.02
C TYR A 59 -11.56 -6.23 -13.83
N LEU A 60 -11.99 -7.09 -14.77
CA LEU A 60 -11.09 -7.89 -15.61
C LEU A 60 -10.28 -7.06 -16.61
N ALA A 61 -10.82 -5.91 -17.05
CA ALA A 61 -10.14 -4.99 -17.96
C ALA A 61 -9.28 -3.94 -17.23
N ALA A 62 -9.26 -3.93 -15.90
CA ALA A 62 -8.47 -2.97 -15.14
C ALA A 62 -6.97 -3.21 -15.36
N ALA A 63 -6.25 -2.15 -15.71
CA ALA A 63 -4.80 -2.23 -15.78
C ALA A 63 -4.21 -2.38 -14.37
N VAL A 64 -3.19 -3.21 -14.25
CA VAL A 64 -2.41 -3.33 -13.02
C VAL A 64 -1.65 -2.01 -12.80
N ASP A 65 -1.64 -1.55 -11.54
CA ASP A 65 -0.87 -0.36 -11.19
C ASP A 65 0.62 -0.58 -11.50
N PRO A 66 1.25 0.31 -12.32
CA PRO A 66 2.65 0.14 -12.76
C PRO A 66 3.64 0.18 -11.59
N VAL A 67 3.22 0.74 -10.45
CA VAL A 67 4.05 0.89 -9.25
C VAL A 67 3.94 -0.31 -8.31
N ALA A 68 2.90 -1.13 -8.42
CA ALA A 68 2.60 -2.23 -7.48
C ALA A 68 3.81 -3.13 -7.19
N GLN A 69 4.59 -3.51 -8.20
CA GLN A 69 5.78 -4.34 -8.06
C GLN A 69 6.92 -3.69 -7.24
N PHE A 70 6.90 -2.37 -7.09
CA PHE A 70 7.92 -1.61 -6.35
C PHE A 70 7.47 -1.24 -4.95
N SER A 71 6.20 -1.47 -4.61
CA SER A 71 5.60 -1.01 -3.35
C SER A 71 6.36 -1.53 -2.13
N ALA A 72 6.52 -2.84 -1.99
CA ALA A 72 7.17 -3.42 -0.82
C ALA A 72 8.66 -2.99 -0.66
N PRO A 73 9.51 -3.03 -1.71
CA PRO A 73 10.89 -2.53 -1.60
C PRO A 73 10.99 -1.04 -1.24
N VAL A 74 10.08 -0.20 -1.78
CA VAL A 74 10.07 1.23 -1.46
C VAL A 74 9.67 1.46 -0.02
N CYS A 75 8.62 0.79 0.47
CA CYS A 75 8.20 0.89 1.86
C CYS A 75 9.30 0.44 2.82
N GLY A 76 9.95 -0.71 2.56
CA GLY A 76 11.05 -1.20 3.37
C GLY A 76 12.17 -0.15 3.50
N HIS A 77 12.68 0.33 2.38
CA HIS A 77 13.73 1.35 2.35
C HIS A 77 13.33 2.64 3.09
N MET A 78 12.11 3.15 2.87
CA MET A 78 11.63 4.36 3.52
C MET A 78 11.46 4.20 5.03
N ASN A 79 11.07 3.01 5.49
CA ASN A 79 10.89 2.75 6.92
C ASN A 79 12.21 2.51 7.64
N GLU A 80 13.19 1.89 6.97
CA GLU A 80 14.50 1.58 7.56
C GLU A 80 15.43 2.81 7.57
N ASP A 81 15.51 3.53 6.44
CA ASP A 81 16.52 4.57 6.24
C ASP A 81 15.97 5.99 6.34
N HIS A 82 14.63 6.18 6.22
CA HIS A 82 13.99 7.49 6.10
C HIS A 82 12.70 7.62 6.93
N ALA A 83 12.64 6.99 8.10
CA ALA A 83 11.47 7.06 9.00
C ALA A 83 11.15 8.50 9.43
N ASP A 84 12.16 9.35 9.60
CA ASP A 84 12.03 10.77 9.89
C ASP A 84 11.36 11.56 8.76
N ALA A 85 11.61 11.18 7.49
CA ALA A 85 10.95 11.76 6.33
C ALA A 85 9.46 11.38 6.29
N ASN A 86 9.12 10.13 6.61
CA ASN A 86 7.73 9.69 6.72
C ASN A 86 6.99 10.51 7.79
N LEU A 87 7.62 10.70 8.96
CA LEU A 87 7.06 11.48 10.05
C LEU A 87 6.88 12.96 9.66
N ALA A 88 7.90 13.58 9.06
CA ALA A 88 7.83 14.96 8.61
C ALA A 88 6.68 15.16 7.60
N CYS A 89 6.52 14.23 6.66
CA CYS A 89 5.42 14.25 5.70
C CYS A 89 4.05 14.11 6.38
N ALA A 90 3.90 13.22 7.37
CA ALA A 90 2.66 13.06 8.11
C ALA A 90 2.27 14.34 8.87
N ARG A 91 3.21 14.97 9.52
CA ARG A 91 3.01 16.23 10.25
C ARG A 91 2.63 17.38 9.31
N HIS A 92 3.41 17.56 8.24
CA HIS A 92 3.24 18.72 7.36
C HIS A 92 2.01 18.63 6.46
N PHE A 93 1.86 17.53 5.72
CA PHE A 93 0.81 17.43 4.70
C PHE A 93 -0.53 16.95 5.25
N LEU A 94 -0.52 16.18 6.34
CA LEU A 94 -1.75 15.65 6.92
C LEU A 94 -2.19 16.42 8.17
N GLY A 95 -1.33 17.33 8.68
CA GLY A 95 -1.63 18.14 9.87
C GLY A 95 -1.81 17.29 11.13
N LEU A 96 -1.14 16.13 11.20
CA LEU A 96 -1.27 15.18 12.30
C LEU A 96 -0.20 15.46 13.37
N ASP A 97 -0.61 15.46 14.62
CA ASP A 97 0.31 15.49 15.76
C ASP A 97 0.86 14.08 16.00
N ALA A 98 1.82 13.71 15.15
CA ALA A 98 2.34 12.36 15.04
C ALA A 98 3.68 12.19 15.74
N SER A 99 3.85 11.07 16.48
CA SER A 99 5.12 10.63 17.06
C SER A 99 5.89 9.68 16.15
N ALA A 100 5.19 8.94 15.27
CA ALA A 100 5.80 8.07 14.27
C ALA A 100 4.93 7.92 13.02
N ALA A 101 5.56 7.62 11.89
CA ALA A 101 4.87 7.29 10.65
C ALA A 101 5.61 6.20 9.88
N GLU A 102 4.89 5.15 9.49
CA GLU A 102 5.40 4.00 8.76
C GLU A 102 4.69 3.89 7.41
N MET A 103 5.45 3.78 6.33
CA MET A 103 4.90 3.57 4.99
C MET A 103 4.42 2.12 4.83
N CYS A 104 3.13 1.93 4.55
CA CYS A 104 2.51 0.61 4.42
C CYS A 104 2.39 0.15 2.97
N SER A 105 2.12 1.09 2.07
CA SER A 105 2.02 0.82 0.63
C SER A 105 2.31 2.07 -0.18
N VAL A 106 2.73 1.88 -1.42
CA VAL A 106 2.84 2.93 -2.42
C VAL A 106 2.19 2.45 -3.71
N ASP A 107 1.44 3.33 -4.34
CA ASP A 107 0.87 3.15 -5.67
C ASP A 107 1.13 4.40 -6.53
N ARG A 108 0.65 4.41 -7.77
CA ARG A 108 0.85 5.52 -8.70
C ARG A 108 0.32 6.87 -8.21
N LEU A 109 -0.63 6.87 -7.26
CA LEU A 109 -1.32 8.07 -6.80
C LEU A 109 -0.83 8.58 -5.45
N GLY A 110 0.00 7.82 -4.73
CA GLY A 110 0.47 8.23 -3.40
C GLY A 110 0.96 7.09 -2.54
N VAL A 111 1.07 7.39 -1.25
CA VAL A 111 1.51 6.45 -0.21
C VAL A 111 0.47 6.32 0.89
N ASP A 112 0.30 5.11 1.42
CA ASP A 112 -0.46 4.87 2.63
C ASP A 112 0.49 4.79 3.81
N LEU A 113 0.18 5.55 4.85
CA LEU A 113 0.94 5.61 6.09
C LEU A 113 0.14 5.00 7.24
N ARG A 114 0.83 4.29 8.11
CA ARG A 114 0.38 4.01 9.47
C ARG A 114 1.01 5.07 10.35
N VAL A 115 0.18 5.93 10.91
CA VAL A 115 0.61 7.04 11.77
C VAL A 115 0.30 6.70 13.22
N THR A 116 1.27 6.91 14.10
CA THR A 116 1.07 6.89 15.55
C THR A 116 1.05 8.33 16.03
N LEU A 117 -0.01 8.74 16.69
CA LEU A 117 -0.17 10.08 17.26
C LEU A 117 0.61 10.22 18.60
N GLU A 118 0.76 11.43 19.08
CA GLU A 118 1.47 11.70 20.36
C GLU A 118 0.75 11.08 21.58
N ASP A 119 -0.57 10.88 21.50
CA ASP A 119 -1.37 10.18 22.53
C ASP A 119 -1.30 8.65 22.43
N GLY A 120 -0.58 8.10 21.43
CA GLY A 120 -0.41 6.67 21.17
C GLY A 120 -1.49 6.05 20.29
N GLU A 121 -2.51 6.80 19.87
CA GLU A 121 -3.51 6.29 18.90
C GLU A 121 -2.84 6.00 17.55
N ARG A 122 -3.30 4.93 16.88
CA ARG A 122 -2.82 4.53 15.56
C ARG A 122 -3.91 4.67 14.52
N MET A 123 -3.58 5.31 13.41
CA MET A 123 -4.50 5.48 12.30
C MET A 123 -3.82 5.20 10.95
N LYS A 124 -4.64 4.90 9.94
CA LYS A 124 -4.19 4.89 8.55
C LYS A 124 -4.48 6.24 7.93
N ALA A 125 -3.50 6.76 7.22
CA ALA A 125 -3.60 8.02 6.50
C ALA A 125 -3.05 7.88 5.09
N ARG A 126 -3.59 8.66 4.16
CA ARG A 126 -3.16 8.67 2.76
C ARG A 126 -2.50 9.99 2.43
N LEU A 127 -1.27 9.94 1.93
CA LEU A 127 -0.56 11.09 1.36
C LEU A 127 -0.58 10.96 -0.16
N ALA A 128 -1.31 11.85 -0.84
CA ALA A 128 -1.40 11.85 -2.29
C ALA A 128 -0.15 12.44 -2.95
N PHE A 129 0.26 11.88 -4.08
CA PHE A 129 1.23 12.52 -4.94
C PHE A 129 0.58 13.71 -5.69
N PRO A 130 1.32 14.80 -5.94
CA PRO A 130 0.83 15.93 -6.73
C PRO A 130 0.41 15.54 -8.15
N GLU A 131 1.10 14.56 -8.71
CA GLU A 131 0.84 13.97 -10.02
C GLU A 131 1.09 12.46 -9.97
N PRO A 132 0.40 11.66 -10.78
CA PRO A 132 0.62 10.22 -10.81
C PRO A 132 2.07 9.83 -11.12
N ALA A 133 2.54 8.75 -10.51
CA ALA A 133 3.84 8.14 -10.78
C ALA A 133 3.65 6.90 -11.65
N GLU A 134 4.28 6.86 -12.81
CA GLU A 134 4.10 5.75 -13.77
C GLU A 134 5.25 4.73 -13.73
N ASP A 135 6.31 5.01 -12.96
CA ASP A 135 7.47 4.15 -12.78
C ASP A 135 8.19 4.38 -11.45
N ARG A 136 9.19 3.55 -11.16
CA ARG A 136 10.00 3.64 -9.94
C ARG A 136 10.71 4.98 -9.79
N LYS A 137 11.18 5.56 -10.90
CA LYS A 137 11.88 6.85 -10.88
C LYS A 137 10.92 7.97 -10.48
N ALA A 138 9.73 7.99 -11.09
CA ALA A 138 8.70 8.97 -10.75
C ALA A 138 8.28 8.85 -9.27
N VAL A 139 8.10 7.64 -8.73
CA VAL A 139 7.84 7.42 -7.28
C VAL A 139 8.93 8.08 -6.43
N LYS A 140 10.20 7.79 -6.73
CA LYS A 140 11.33 8.40 -6.02
C LYS A 140 11.28 9.93 -6.09
N ASP A 141 11.06 10.49 -7.29
CA ASP A 141 11.04 11.94 -7.49
C ASP A 141 9.89 12.59 -6.71
N ARG A 142 8.69 11.94 -6.65
CA ARG A 142 7.56 12.42 -5.84
C ARG A 142 7.85 12.38 -4.35
N ILE A 143 8.38 11.27 -3.84
CA ILE A 143 8.74 11.14 -2.42
C ILE A 143 9.79 12.18 -2.03
N VAL A 144 10.85 12.36 -2.83
CA VAL A 144 11.90 13.37 -2.58
C VAL A 144 11.29 14.79 -2.55
N THR A 145 10.39 15.10 -3.48
CA THR A 145 9.73 16.41 -3.53
C THR A 145 8.91 16.67 -2.27
N LEU A 146 8.10 15.69 -1.84
CA LEU A 146 7.30 15.80 -0.62
C LEU A 146 8.18 15.94 0.63
N THR A 147 9.23 15.11 0.75
CA THR A 147 10.16 15.15 1.87
C THR A 147 10.85 16.52 1.99
N ARG A 148 11.33 17.06 0.88
CA ARG A 148 11.97 18.39 0.85
C ARG A 148 11.01 19.50 1.29
N ALA A 149 9.77 19.45 0.82
CA ALA A 149 8.75 20.43 1.21
C ALA A 149 8.42 20.33 2.70
N ALA A 150 8.29 19.10 3.25
CA ALA A 150 8.02 18.88 4.65
C ALA A 150 9.16 19.40 5.56
N TYR A 151 10.42 19.14 5.19
CA TYR A 151 11.56 19.66 5.94
C TYR A 151 11.72 21.19 5.85
N ALA A 152 11.46 21.79 4.68
CA ALA A 152 11.49 23.24 4.53
C ALA A 152 10.45 23.91 5.43
N ALA A 153 9.24 23.36 5.53
CA ALA A 153 8.20 23.86 6.42
C ALA A 153 8.59 23.72 7.90
N ALA A 154 9.11 22.56 8.30
CA ALA A 154 9.56 22.34 9.67
C ALA A 154 10.68 23.30 10.12
N THR A 155 11.54 23.74 9.18
CA THR A 155 12.58 24.74 9.48
C THR A 155 12.04 26.16 9.55
N ALA A 156 10.95 26.47 8.83
CA ALA A 156 10.32 27.78 8.89
C ALA A 156 9.50 28.00 10.18
N ASP A 157 8.95 26.92 10.74
CA ASP A 157 8.18 26.95 11.99
C ASP A 157 9.05 26.89 13.27
N ALA A 158 10.38 26.72 13.12
CA ALA A 158 11.27 26.72 14.26
C ALA A 158 11.37 28.15 14.83
N PRO A 159 11.06 28.39 16.13
CA PRO A 159 11.19 29.71 16.72
C PRO A 159 12.65 30.17 16.62
N GLU A 160 12.85 31.42 16.17
CA GLU A 160 14.15 32.07 16.23
C GLU A 160 14.62 32.01 17.71
N LYS A 161 15.72 31.31 17.92
CA LYS A 161 16.37 31.32 19.26
C LYS A 161 16.94 32.72 19.51
N GLU A 162 16.26 33.47 20.34
CA GLU A 162 16.85 34.65 21.02
C GLU A 162 18.05 34.25 21.89
#